data_05dc314fe21aff971595b25a60d56093
#
_entry.id   05dc314fe21aff971595b25a60d56093
#
_cell.length_a   1.000
_cell.length_b   1.000
_cell.length_c   1.000
_cell.angle_alpha   90.00
_cell.angle_beta   90.00
_cell.angle_gamma   90.00
#
_symmetry.space_group_name_H-M   'P 1'
#
loop_
_entity.id
_entity.type
_entity.pdbx_description
1 polymer ?
#
loop_
_entity_poly.entity_id
_entity_poly.type
_entity_poly.pdbx_seq_one_letter_code
_entity_poly.pdbx_strand_id
1 'polypeptide(L)'
;CLDRYLEIDPGRTETSLETGLPVHNVVRVRGQPGAAGTILNNLVALGLGTLYPVGFCGDDGEGFELRRALAGMPGVRMDFFVTTGARRTFTYCKPIAIEPGRPPVEFNRLDSKNWTPTPRDIERRLAEGVETLAPQIDALVLLDQVDLADTGVVTRGVLASVNRLVADHPRLPILADSRRGLRGFPPVIFKMNAHELAALTGGAADVADAA
;
A
#
# COMPACT_ATOMS: atom_id res chain seq x y z
N CYS A 1 1.60 -1.58 2.64
CA CYS A 1 0.88 -2.03 3.84
C CYS A 1 0.76 -3.54 3.92
N LEU A 2 0.38 -4.06 5.09
CA LEU A 2 0.02 -5.45 5.32
C LEU A 2 -1.51 -5.55 5.46
N ASP A 3 -2.15 -6.38 4.65
CA ASP A 3 -3.51 -6.86 4.92
C ASP A 3 -3.40 -8.13 5.76
N ARG A 4 -3.93 -8.08 6.99
CA ARG A 4 -3.83 -9.17 7.97
C ARG A 4 -5.22 -9.68 8.30
N TYR A 5 -5.48 -10.93 7.99
CA TYR A 5 -6.76 -11.60 8.23
C TYR A 5 -6.64 -12.49 9.45
N LEU A 6 -7.51 -12.28 10.45
CA LEU A 6 -7.63 -13.10 11.65
C LEU A 6 -8.87 -13.97 11.48
N GLU A 7 -8.67 -15.24 11.10
CA GLU A 7 -9.78 -16.19 10.95
C GLU A 7 -10.21 -16.68 12.33
N ILE A 8 -11.48 -16.44 12.66
CA ILE A 8 -12.09 -16.72 13.95
C ILE A 8 -13.08 -17.88 13.76
N ASP A 9 -13.04 -18.83 14.66
CA ASP A 9 -14.06 -19.88 14.78
C ASP A 9 -15.12 -19.43 15.81
N PRO A 10 -16.34 -19.06 15.38
CA PRO A 10 -17.40 -18.63 16.31
C PRO A 10 -17.79 -19.71 17.33
N GLY A 11 -17.59 -20.98 17.00
CA GLY A 11 -17.83 -22.10 17.92
C GLY A 11 -16.86 -22.17 19.11
N ARG A 12 -15.78 -21.36 19.08
CA ARG A 12 -14.78 -21.28 20.14
C ARG A 12 -14.80 -19.94 20.88
N THR A 13 -15.91 -19.22 20.83
CA THR A 13 -16.06 -17.96 21.57
C THR A 13 -16.13 -18.24 23.06
N GLU A 14 -15.39 -17.49 23.85
CA GLU A 14 -15.33 -17.56 25.31
C GLU A 14 -15.74 -16.21 25.92
N THR A 15 -15.90 -16.19 27.25
CA THR A 15 -16.11 -14.97 28.00
C THR A 15 -14.85 -14.64 28.81
N SER A 16 -14.33 -13.44 28.66
CA SER A 16 -13.18 -12.95 29.45
C SER A 16 -13.54 -12.95 30.94
N LEU A 17 -12.74 -13.61 31.75
CA LEU A 17 -12.89 -13.61 33.21
C LEU A 17 -12.63 -12.23 33.82
N GLU A 18 -11.84 -11.41 33.16
CA GLU A 18 -11.46 -10.07 33.65
C GLU A 18 -12.50 -9.00 33.31
N THR A 19 -13.07 -9.05 32.11
CA THR A 19 -13.93 -7.98 31.59
C THR A 19 -15.38 -8.37 31.38
N GLY A 20 -15.71 -9.68 31.36
CA GLY A 20 -17.02 -10.19 31.02
C GLY A 20 -17.39 -10.05 29.53
N LEU A 21 -16.47 -9.57 28.69
CA LEU A 21 -16.70 -9.39 27.26
C LEU A 21 -16.41 -10.68 26.46
N PRO A 22 -17.03 -10.86 25.27
CA PRO A 22 -16.72 -11.98 24.40
C PRO A 22 -15.25 -11.97 23.96
N VAL A 23 -14.60 -13.14 24.00
CA VAL A 23 -13.26 -13.39 23.46
C VAL A 23 -13.40 -14.22 22.20
N HIS A 24 -12.91 -13.68 21.10
CA HIS A 24 -12.88 -14.37 19.82
C HIS A 24 -11.52 -15.07 19.63
N ASN A 25 -11.56 -16.39 19.54
CA ASN A 25 -10.35 -17.20 19.36
C ASN A 25 -9.96 -17.28 17.89
N VAL A 26 -8.76 -16.75 17.59
CA VAL A 26 -8.19 -16.80 16.25
C VAL A 26 -7.60 -18.19 16.00
N VAL A 27 -8.09 -18.86 14.97
CA VAL A 27 -7.63 -20.20 14.58
C VAL A 27 -6.61 -20.19 13.45
N ARG A 28 -6.57 -19.09 12.68
CA ARG A 28 -5.60 -18.91 11.61
C ARG A 28 -5.31 -17.43 11.37
N VAL A 29 -4.05 -17.11 11.09
CA VAL A 29 -3.63 -15.78 10.65
C VAL A 29 -3.11 -15.87 9.21
N ARG A 30 -3.59 -14.99 8.34
CA ARG A 30 -3.07 -14.81 6.99
C ARG A 30 -2.63 -13.37 6.81
N GLY A 31 -1.39 -13.17 6.38
CA GLY A 31 -0.86 -11.86 6.00
C GLY A 31 -0.53 -11.82 4.51
N GLN A 32 -0.89 -10.73 3.85
CA GLN A 32 -0.51 -10.49 2.46
C GLN A 32 -0.17 -9.01 2.23
N PRO A 33 0.75 -8.70 1.31
CA PRO A 33 1.02 -7.32 0.93
C PRO A 33 -0.23 -6.70 0.31
N GLY A 34 -0.71 -5.61 0.89
CA GLY A 34 -1.87 -4.85 0.42
C GLY A 34 -1.48 -3.61 -0.38
N ALA A 35 -2.45 -2.91 -0.97
CA ALA A 35 -2.27 -1.72 -1.81
C ALA A 35 -1.22 -1.95 -2.92
N ALA A 36 -0.05 -1.29 -2.86
CA ALA A 36 1.05 -1.51 -3.79
C ALA A 36 1.48 -3.00 -3.87
N GLY A 37 1.36 -3.75 -2.77
CA GLY A 37 1.64 -5.18 -2.76
C GLY A 37 0.65 -5.99 -3.61
N THR A 38 -0.61 -5.59 -3.68
CA THR A 38 -1.59 -6.18 -4.60
C THR A 38 -1.21 -5.93 -6.06
N ILE A 39 -0.72 -4.71 -6.37
CA ILE A 39 -0.20 -4.39 -7.70
C ILE A 39 1.01 -5.28 -8.02
N LEU A 40 1.96 -5.41 -7.08
CA LEU A 40 3.11 -6.30 -7.26
C LEU A 40 2.68 -7.75 -7.56
N ASN A 41 1.71 -8.30 -6.83
CA ASN A 41 1.16 -9.62 -7.11
C ASN A 41 0.62 -9.75 -8.55
N ASN A 42 -0.12 -8.74 -9.01
CA ASN A 42 -0.66 -8.73 -10.37
C ASN A 42 0.45 -8.66 -11.42
N LEU A 43 1.48 -7.83 -11.19
CA LEU A 43 2.63 -7.71 -12.09
C LEU A 43 3.45 -9.00 -12.16
N VAL A 44 3.64 -9.68 -11.03
CA VAL A 44 4.25 -11.02 -10.98
C VAL A 44 3.41 -12.03 -11.78
N ALA A 45 2.09 -12.03 -11.60
CA ALA A 45 1.18 -12.92 -12.33
C ALA A 45 1.17 -12.64 -13.85
N LEU A 46 1.42 -11.40 -14.26
CA LEU A 46 1.58 -11.01 -15.68
C LEU A 46 2.97 -11.36 -16.25
N GLY A 47 3.88 -11.90 -15.44
CA GLY A 47 5.19 -12.33 -15.89
C GLY A 47 6.22 -11.22 -16.05
N LEU A 48 6.05 -10.07 -15.37
CA LEU A 48 7.08 -9.03 -15.37
C LEU A 48 8.35 -9.51 -14.67
N GLY A 49 9.51 -9.16 -15.23
CA GLY A 49 10.80 -9.75 -14.82
C GLY A 49 11.28 -9.27 -13.45
N THR A 50 11.58 -7.98 -13.31
CA THR A 50 12.14 -7.43 -12.06
C THR A 50 11.27 -6.31 -11.51
N LEU A 51 10.96 -6.39 -10.22
CA LEU A 51 10.07 -5.45 -9.52
C LEU A 51 10.79 -4.90 -8.28
N TYR A 52 10.87 -3.58 -8.17
CA TYR A 52 11.51 -2.88 -7.06
C TYR A 52 10.46 -2.14 -6.21
N PRO A 53 9.99 -2.70 -5.09
CA PRO A 53 9.17 -1.93 -4.17
C PRO A 53 10.02 -0.86 -3.47
N VAL A 54 9.73 0.40 -3.76
CA VAL A 54 10.26 1.56 -3.03
C VAL A 54 9.24 1.94 -1.96
N GLY A 55 9.58 1.71 -0.70
CA GLY A 55 8.66 1.92 0.40
C GLY A 55 9.31 1.66 1.74
N PHE A 56 8.50 1.65 2.80
CA PHE A 56 8.99 1.33 4.14
C PHE A 56 8.00 0.51 4.95
N CYS A 57 8.53 -0.17 5.97
CA CYS A 57 7.76 -0.76 7.05
C CYS A 57 8.40 -0.47 8.40
N GLY A 58 7.66 -0.70 9.47
CA GLY A 58 8.19 -0.68 10.83
C GLY A 58 9.16 -1.85 11.08
N ASP A 59 10.01 -1.67 12.07
CA ASP A 59 10.75 -2.77 12.69
C ASP A 59 9.87 -3.40 13.77
N ASP A 60 8.78 -4.04 13.32
CA ASP A 60 7.73 -4.65 14.12
C ASP A 60 7.29 -6.00 13.52
N GLY A 61 6.41 -6.73 14.21
CA GLY A 61 5.95 -8.06 13.78
C GLY A 61 5.27 -8.03 12.41
N GLU A 62 4.45 -7.00 12.18
CA GLU A 62 3.77 -6.78 10.91
C GLU A 62 4.74 -6.45 9.77
N GLY A 63 5.80 -5.71 10.07
CA GLY A 63 6.89 -5.42 9.13
C GLY A 63 7.68 -6.66 8.77
N PHE A 64 7.91 -7.54 9.72
CA PHE A 64 8.52 -8.85 9.45
C PHE A 64 7.65 -9.69 8.51
N GLU A 65 6.34 -9.80 8.80
CA GLU A 65 5.39 -10.52 7.94
C GLU A 65 5.36 -9.94 6.51
N LEU A 66 5.28 -8.61 6.39
CA LEU A 66 5.25 -7.91 5.10
C LEU A 66 6.53 -8.15 4.29
N ARG A 67 7.70 -7.98 4.90
CA ARG A 67 8.99 -8.21 4.21
C ARG A 67 9.15 -9.65 3.75
N ARG A 68 8.77 -10.62 4.61
CA ARG A 68 8.80 -12.03 4.26
C ARG A 68 7.91 -12.34 3.06
N ALA A 69 6.71 -11.78 3.03
CA ALA A 69 5.77 -11.97 1.94
C ALA A 69 6.27 -11.33 0.63
N LEU A 70 6.81 -10.10 0.68
CA LEU A 70 7.38 -9.42 -0.49
C LEU A 70 8.61 -10.16 -1.04
N ALA A 71 9.54 -10.56 -0.17
CA ALA A 71 10.75 -11.26 -0.56
C ALA A 71 10.47 -12.67 -1.14
N GLY A 72 9.32 -13.25 -0.83
CA GLY A 72 8.87 -14.52 -1.40
C GLY A 72 8.24 -14.41 -2.80
N MET A 73 8.01 -13.21 -3.32
CA MET A 73 7.45 -13.00 -4.65
C MET A 73 8.52 -13.14 -5.73
N PRO A 74 8.28 -13.92 -6.80
CA PRO A 74 9.23 -14.02 -7.91
C PRO A 74 9.53 -12.64 -8.54
N GLY A 75 10.81 -12.37 -8.79
CA GLY A 75 11.27 -11.12 -9.41
C GLY A 75 11.29 -9.89 -8.51
N VAL A 76 10.78 -9.95 -7.28
CA VAL A 76 10.79 -8.83 -6.35
C VAL A 76 12.17 -8.66 -5.71
N ARG A 77 12.72 -7.46 -5.77
CA ARG A 77 14.00 -7.04 -5.21
C ARG A 77 13.79 -6.00 -4.11
N MET A 78 14.22 -6.32 -2.90
CA MET A 78 13.97 -5.52 -1.69
C MET A 78 15.01 -4.42 -1.41
N ASP A 79 15.93 -4.17 -2.34
CA ASP A 79 17.10 -3.28 -2.18
C ASP A 79 16.72 -1.84 -1.75
N PHE A 80 15.53 -1.38 -2.18
CA PHE A 80 15.02 -0.03 -1.89
C PHE A 80 13.86 -0.02 -0.89
N PHE A 81 13.61 -1.14 -0.20
CA PHE A 81 12.58 -1.23 0.81
C PHE A 81 13.16 -0.98 2.21
N VAL A 82 12.72 0.10 2.85
CA VAL A 82 13.29 0.58 4.12
C VAL A 82 12.61 -0.09 5.32
N THR A 83 13.39 -0.59 6.27
CA THR A 83 12.91 -0.96 7.60
C THR A 83 13.31 0.12 8.60
N THR A 84 12.40 0.51 9.50
CA THR A 84 12.65 1.60 10.44
C THR A 84 11.92 1.40 11.77
N GLY A 85 12.60 1.72 12.88
CA GLY A 85 11.95 1.80 14.20
C GLY A 85 11.15 3.09 14.43
N ALA A 86 11.26 4.09 13.53
CA ALA A 86 10.59 5.38 13.68
C ALA A 86 9.13 5.39 13.23
N ARG A 87 8.65 4.32 12.59
CA ARG A 87 7.29 4.16 12.06
C ARG A 87 6.75 2.77 12.34
N ARG A 88 5.44 2.68 12.51
CA ARG A 88 4.74 1.40 12.47
C ARG A 88 4.47 0.97 11.03
N THR A 89 4.40 -0.33 10.84
CA THR A 89 3.91 -0.88 9.56
C THR A 89 2.43 -0.55 9.38
N PHE A 90 2.08 0.08 8.27
CA PHE A 90 0.68 0.23 7.90
C PHE A 90 0.03 -1.14 7.78
N THR A 91 -0.95 -1.42 8.63
CA THR A 91 -1.62 -2.72 8.69
C THR A 91 -3.13 -2.53 8.73
N TYR A 92 -3.82 -3.26 7.88
CA TYR A 92 -5.27 -3.38 7.90
C TYR A 92 -5.62 -4.77 8.44
N CYS A 93 -5.92 -4.83 9.75
CA CYS A 93 -6.25 -6.08 10.42
C CYS A 93 -7.76 -6.34 10.33
N LYS A 94 -8.12 -7.47 9.72
CA LYS A 94 -9.49 -7.85 9.37
C LYS A 94 -9.86 -9.13 10.11
N PRO A 95 -10.49 -9.07 11.30
CA PRO A 95 -11.05 -10.23 11.95
C PRO A 95 -12.23 -10.77 11.13
N ILE A 96 -12.23 -12.07 10.80
CA ILE A 96 -13.22 -12.69 9.94
C ILE A 96 -13.74 -13.97 10.60
N ALA A 97 -15.05 -14.04 10.86
CA ALA A 97 -15.69 -15.28 11.29
C ALA A 97 -15.81 -16.25 10.12
N ILE A 98 -15.35 -17.48 10.31
CA ILE A 98 -15.42 -18.57 9.33
C ILE A 98 -16.28 -19.70 9.91
N GLU A 99 -17.44 -19.92 9.31
CA GLU A 99 -18.32 -21.05 9.66
C GLU A 99 -18.47 -21.97 8.45
N PRO A 100 -18.43 -23.31 8.65
CA PRO A 100 -18.67 -24.23 7.54
C PRO A 100 -20.05 -24.02 6.89
N GLY A 101 -20.06 -23.92 5.56
CA GLY A 101 -21.30 -23.76 4.80
C GLY A 101 -21.90 -22.34 4.82
N ARG A 102 -21.24 -21.37 5.42
CA ARG A 102 -21.66 -19.95 5.41
C ARG A 102 -20.59 -19.05 4.77
N PRO A 103 -20.99 -17.93 4.15
CA PRO A 103 -20.03 -16.90 3.71
C PRO A 103 -19.26 -16.34 4.92
N PRO A 104 -17.97 -16.00 4.76
CA PRO A 104 -17.20 -15.32 5.79
C PRO A 104 -17.84 -13.99 6.19
N VAL A 105 -17.81 -13.67 7.49
CA VAL A 105 -18.34 -12.40 8.03
C VAL A 105 -17.18 -11.59 8.62
N GLU A 106 -16.89 -10.43 8.03
CA GLU A 106 -15.89 -9.50 8.54
C GLU A 106 -16.44 -8.72 9.74
N PHE A 107 -15.68 -8.68 10.83
CA PHE A 107 -15.93 -7.82 11.98
C PHE A 107 -15.30 -6.43 11.79
N ASN A 108 -15.34 -5.61 12.85
CA ASN A 108 -14.70 -4.31 12.84
C ASN A 108 -13.18 -4.45 12.61
N ARG A 109 -12.65 -3.68 11.66
CA ARG A 109 -11.22 -3.64 11.38
C ARG A 109 -10.44 -2.98 12.51
N LEU A 110 -9.19 -3.42 12.67
CA LEU A 110 -8.21 -2.83 13.58
C LEU A 110 -7.02 -2.34 12.76
N ASP A 111 -7.01 -1.07 12.40
CA ASP A 111 -6.01 -0.49 11.49
C ASP A 111 -4.85 0.16 12.27
N SER A 112 -3.61 -0.19 11.90
CA SER A 112 -2.41 0.53 12.33
C SER A 112 -1.99 1.49 11.23
N LYS A 113 -1.99 2.79 11.54
CA LYS A 113 -1.62 3.88 10.61
C LYS A 113 -0.59 4.81 11.24
N ASN A 114 0.14 5.55 10.41
CA ASN A 114 1.00 6.66 10.85
C ASN A 114 0.23 7.98 10.68
N TRP A 115 0.25 8.82 11.70
CA TRP A 115 -0.55 10.05 11.80
C TRP A 115 0.28 11.33 11.70
N THR A 116 1.60 11.19 11.63
CA THR A 116 2.54 12.32 11.50
C THR A 116 3.35 12.19 10.21
N PRO A 117 3.90 13.28 9.67
CA PRO A 117 4.71 13.23 8.44
C PRO A 117 5.84 12.22 8.51
N THR A 118 6.11 11.55 7.41
CA THR A 118 7.23 10.61 7.25
C THR A 118 8.54 11.33 7.59
N PRO A 119 9.40 10.76 8.46
CA PRO A 119 10.68 11.36 8.82
C PRO A 119 11.54 11.70 7.59
N ARG A 120 12.24 12.83 7.64
CA ARG A 120 13.02 13.34 6.52
C ARG A 120 14.12 12.40 6.04
N ASP A 121 14.71 11.61 6.92
CA ASP A 121 15.72 10.62 6.57
C ASP A 121 15.12 9.46 5.77
N ILE A 122 13.90 9.03 6.12
CA ILE A 122 13.15 8.02 5.36
C ILE A 122 12.73 8.61 4.01
N GLU A 123 12.11 9.79 4.00
CA GLU A 123 11.71 10.49 2.78
C GLU A 123 12.87 10.62 1.79
N ARG A 124 14.05 11.05 2.29
CA ARG A 124 15.26 11.15 1.46
C ARG A 124 15.66 9.80 0.87
N ARG A 125 15.69 8.72 1.66
CA ARG A 125 16.03 7.37 1.18
C ARG A 125 15.05 6.88 0.10
N LEU A 126 13.76 7.21 0.24
CA LEU A 126 12.75 6.88 -0.77
C LEU A 126 12.98 7.65 -2.07
N ALA A 127 13.26 8.95 -1.97
CA ALA A 127 13.56 9.82 -3.10
C ALA A 127 14.82 9.37 -3.84
N GLU A 128 15.91 9.12 -3.11
CA GLU A 128 17.19 8.58 -3.64
C GLU A 128 16.97 7.22 -4.32
N GLY A 129 16.12 6.36 -3.74
CA GLY A 129 15.77 5.07 -4.33
C GLY A 129 15.09 5.20 -5.70
N VAL A 130 14.12 6.10 -5.80
CA VAL A 130 13.43 6.39 -7.07
C VAL A 130 14.39 6.98 -8.10
N GLU A 131 15.24 7.93 -7.72
CA GLU A 131 16.23 8.55 -8.61
C GLU A 131 17.28 7.53 -9.10
N THR A 132 17.75 6.64 -8.21
CA THR A 132 18.71 5.58 -8.55
C THR A 132 18.12 4.57 -9.53
N LEU A 133 16.83 4.25 -9.37
CA LEU A 133 16.16 3.28 -10.22
C LEU A 133 15.79 3.84 -11.60
N ALA A 134 15.54 5.14 -11.73
CA ALA A 134 15.01 5.74 -12.96
C ALA A 134 15.73 5.33 -14.25
N PRO A 135 17.07 5.28 -14.34
CA PRO A 135 17.77 4.84 -15.54
C PRO A 135 17.75 3.32 -15.78
N GLN A 136 17.19 2.53 -14.87
CA GLN A 136 17.26 1.05 -14.86
C GLN A 136 15.89 0.38 -15.01
N ILE A 137 14.80 1.15 -15.00
CA ILE A 137 13.42 0.64 -15.02
C ILE A 137 12.70 1.03 -16.31
N ASP A 138 11.74 0.19 -16.69
CA ASP A 138 10.90 0.39 -17.86
C ASP A 138 9.63 1.20 -17.54
N ALA A 139 9.22 1.24 -16.27
CA ALA A 139 8.07 2.02 -15.80
C ALA A 139 8.14 2.29 -14.30
N LEU A 140 7.49 3.38 -13.85
CA LEU A 140 7.31 3.72 -12.44
C LEU A 140 5.81 3.78 -12.10
N VAL A 141 5.40 3.15 -11.00
CA VAL A 141 4.04 3.24 -10.47
C VAL A 141 4.07 3.93 -9.11
N LEU A 142 3.37 5.04 -9.00
CA LEU A 142 3.17 5.77 -7.74
C LEU A 142 1.80 5.40 -7.18
N LEU A 143 1.78 4.84 -5.97
CA LEU A 143 0.54 4.51 -5.28
C LEU A 143 0.49 5.20 -3.92
N ASP A 144 -0.38 6.20 -3.79
CA ASP A 144 -0.64 6.94 -2.56
C ASP A 144 -1.97 6.51 -1.92
N GLN A 145 -1.89 5.70 -0.88
CA GLN A 145 -3.06 5.09 -0.23
C GLN A 145 -3.27 5.57 1.21
N VAL A 146 -2.59 6.64 1.63
CA VAL A 146 -2.77 7.24 2.95
C VAL A 146 -3.89 8.29 2.95
N ASP A 147 -4.54 8.46 4.11
CA ASP A 147 -5.61 9.44 4.27
C ASP A 147 -5.07 10.85 4.55
N LEU A 148 -3.89 10.94 5.18
CA LEU A 148 -3.21 12.20 5.51
C LEU A 148 -1.99 12.41 4.63
N ALA A 149 -1.82 13.64 4.14
CA ALA A 149 -0.68 14.02 3.32
C ALA A 149 0.65 13.77 4.06
N ASP A 150 1.67 13.40 3.30
CA ASP A 150 3.05 13.22 3.77
C ASP A 150 3.23 12.14 4.86
N THR A 151 2.21 11.32 5.19
CA THR A 151 2.34 10.27 6.22
C THR A 151 2.76 8.90 5.67
N GLY A 152 2.79 8.74 4.34
CA GLY A 152 3.14 7.52 3.63
C GLY A 152 4.44 7.62 2.85
N VAL A 153 4.50 6.89 1.74
CA VAL A 153 5.64 6.84 0.83
C VAL A 153 5.64 8.03 -0.13
N VAL A 154 4.48 8.37 -0.70
CA VAL A 154 4.34 9.47 -1.67
C VAL A 154 4.19 10.80 -0.92
N THR A 155 5.32 11.35 -0.51
CA THR A 155 5.41 12.65 0.17
C THR A 155 5.69 13.76 -0.84
N ARG A 156 5.61 15.02 -0.40
CA ARG A 156 6.00 16.17 -1.24
C ARG A 156 7.45 16.09 -1.69
N GLY A 157 8.36 15.59 -0.83
CA GLY A 157 9.77 15.39 -1.19
C GLY A 157 9.94 14.35 -2.30
N VAL A 158 9.26 13.20 -2.18
CA VAL A 158 9.26 12.16 -3.23
C VAL A 158 8.64 12.68 -4.53
N LEU A 159 7.51 13.41 -4.47
CA LEU A 159 6.91 14.01 -5.66
C LEU A 159 7.81 15.04 -6.34
N ALA A 160 8.61 15.79 -5.57
CA ALA A 160 9.60 16.71 -6.13
C ALA A 160 10.70 15.97 -6.91
N SER A 161 11.16 14.81 -6.41
CA SER A 161 12.08 13.93 -7.16
C SER A 161 11.43 13.38 -8.42
N VAL A 162 10.19 12.88 -8.33
CA VAL A 162 9.45 12.39 -9.51
C VAL A 162 9.27 13.51 -10.56
N ASN A 163 9.02 14.75 -10.13
CA ASN A 163 8.89 15.86 -11.06
C ASN A 163 10.20 16.13 -11.83
N ARG A 164 11.36 15.97 -11.19
CA ARG A 164 12.66 16.02 -11.90
C ARG A 164 12.79 14.86 -12.89
N LEU A 165 12.39 13.64 -12.49
CA LEU A 165 12.46 12.46 -13.36
C LEU A 165 11.61 12.62 -14.63
N VAL A 166 10.45 13.26 -14.56
CA VAL A 166 9.63 13.56 -15.75
C VAL A 166 10.42 14.39 -16.78
N ALA A 167 11.24 15.34 -16.32
CA ALA A 167 12.07 16.16 -17.19
C ALA A 167 13.30 15.39 -17.70
N ASP A 168 13.98 14.65 -16.83
CA ASP A 168 15.25 13.99 -17.13
C ASP A 168 15.06 12.67 -17.92
N HIS A 169 13.90 12.02 -17.75
CA HIS A 169 13.55 10.74 -18.38
C HIS A 169 12.19 10.81 -19.11
N PRO A 170 12.03 11.65 -20.16
CA PRO A 170 10.73 11.91 -20.79
C PRO A 170 10.08 10.69 -21.48
N ARG A 171 10.83 9.61 -21.64
CA ARG A 171 10.32 8.34 -22.21
C ARG A 171 9.95 7.31 -21.16
N LEU A 172 10.24 7.56 -19.87
CA LEU A 172 9.85 6.66 -18.78
C LEU A 172 8.35 6.83 -18.49
N PRO A 173 7.51 5.83 -18.73
CA PRO A 173 6.11 5.90 -18.35
C PRO A 173 6.00 5.89 -16.82
N ILE A 174 5.32 6.91 -16.27
CA ILE A 174 5.06 7.04 -14.84
C ILE A 174 3.55 7.06 -14.65
N LEU A 175 3.03 6.11 -13.87
CA LEU A 175 1.61 5.99 -13.55
C LEU A 175 1.38 6.41 -12.09
N ALA A 176 0.36 7.21 -11.83
CA ALA A 176 -0.01 7.62 -10.48
C ALA A 176 -1.48 7.31 -10.14
N ASP A 177 -1.70 6.78 -8.93
CA ASP A 177 -3.00 6.59 -8.30
C ASP A 177 -2.93 7.13 -6.86
N SER A 178 -3.88 7.95 -6.46
CA SER A 178 -3.93 8.51 -5.11
C SER A 178 -5.35 8.55 -4.55
N ARG A 179 -5.53 7.97 -3.37
CA ARG A 179 -6.81 8.03 -2.63
C ARG A 179 -7.20 9.46 -2.26
N ARG A 180 -6.25 10.36 -2.09
CA ARG A 180 -6.47 11.77 -1.76
C ARG A 180 -6.69 12.66 -3.00
N GLY A 181 -6.68 12.06 -4.20
CA GLY A 181 -6.70 12.77 -5.48
C GLY A 181 -5.30 13.11 -5.98
N LEU A 182 -5.23 13.50 -7.24
CA LEU A 182 -3.97 13.70 -7.99
C LEU A 182 -3.62 15.18 -8.22
N ARG A 183 -4.35 16.08 -7.56
CA ARG A 183 -4.03 17.52 -7.62
C ARG A 183 -2.65 17.80 -7.01
N GLY A 184 -1.78 18.46 -7.76
CA GLY A 184 -0.42 18.75 -7.35
C GLY A 184 0.59 17.63 -7.62
N PHE A 185 0.18 16.54 -8.25
CA PHE A 185 1.11 15.56 -8.79
C PHE A 185 1.80 16.10 -10.05
N PRO A 186 3.02 15.63 -10.37
CA PRO A 186 3.67 15.88 -11.65
C PRO A 186 2.80 15.46 -12.84
N PRO A 187 3.02 15.98 -14.07
CA PRO A 187 2.27 15.61 -15.27
C PRO A 187 2.66 14.21 -15.75
N VAL A 188 2.01 13.21 -15.18
CA VAL A 188 2.23 11.79 -15.43
C VAL A 188 0.90 11.12 -15.87
N ILE A 189 0.90 9.83 -16.13
CA ILE A 189 -0.33 9.09 -16.44
C ILE A 189 -1.15 8.93 -15.16
N PHE A 190 -2.35 9.47 -15.12
CA PHE A 190 -3.24 9.39 -13.96
C PHE A 190 -4.22 8.22 -14.11
N LYS A 191 -4.24 7.35 -13.13
CA LYS A 191 -5.29 6.33 -12.97
C LYS A 191 -6.24 6.81 -11.88
N MET A 192 -7.52 6.90 -12.20
CA MET A 192 -8.56 7.34 -11.28
C MET A 192 -9.93 6.78 -11.72
N ASN A 193 -10.91 6.77 -10.82
CA ASN A 193 -12.29 6.49 -11.15
C ASN A 193 -13.04 7.76 -11.59
N ALA A 194 -14.29 7.61 -12.08
CA ALA A 194 -15.09 8.73 -12.57
C ALA A 194 -15.35 9.82 -11.50
N HIS A 195 -15.55 9.42 -10.23
CA HIS A 195 -15.75 10.35 -9.13
C HIS A 195 -14.48 11.17 -8.84
N GLU A 196 -13.33 10.52 -8.82
CA GLU A 196 -12.02 11.17 -8.62
C GLU A 196 -11.69 12.12 -9.80
N LEU A 197 -12.04 11.75 -11.03
CA LEU A 197 -11.89 12.60 -12.21
C LEU A 197 -12.77 13.85 -12.09
N ALA A 198 -14.04 13.70 -11.74
CA ALA A 198 -14.94 14.81 -11.52
C ALA A 198 -14.43 15.77 -10.43
N ALA A 199 -13.91 15.23 -9.33
CA ALA A 199 -13.30 16.03 -8.26
C ALA A 199 -12.02 16.77 -8.71
N LEU A 200 -11.22 16.17 -9.60
CA LEU A 200 -10.01 16.77 -10.14
C LEU A 200 -10.32 17.91 -11.11
N THR A 201 -11.31 17.74 -12.01
CA THR A 201 -11.67 18.70 -13.07
C THR A 201 -12.65 19.78 -12.62
N GLY A 202 -13.27 19.63 -11.45
CA GLY A 202 -14.24 20.60 -10.91
C GLY A 202 -15.61 20.58 -11.60
N GLY A 203 -15.95 19.52 -12.32
CA GLY A 203 -17.23 19.37 -13.04
C GLY A 203 -17.63 17.92 -13.22
N ALA A 204 -18.86 17.68 -13.68
CA ALA A 204 -19.28 16.37 -14.15
C ALA A 204 -18.39 15.98 -15.34
N ALA A 205 -17.52 15.00 -15.17
CA ALA A 205 -16.85 14.40 -16.28
C ALA A 205 -17.91 13.64 -17.08
N ASP A 206 -18.21 14.08 -18.31
CA ASP A 206 -18.84 13.24 -19.31
C ASP A 206 -17.84 12.12 -19.59
N VAL A 207 -17.96 11.05 -18.84
CA VAL A 207 -17.28 9.81 -19.16
C VAL A 207 -18.05 9.23 -20.35
N ALA A 208 -17.62 9.57 -21.58
CA ALA A 208 -18.09 8.86 -22.74
C ALA A 208 -17.81 7.38 -22.49
N ASP A 209 -18.87 6.57 -22.46
CA ASP A 209 -18.80 5.12 -22.41
C ASP A 209 -17.90 4.66 -23.57
N ALA A 210 -16.66 4.33 -23.24
CA ALA A 210 -15.80 3.57 -24.13
C ALA A 210 -16.21 2.11 -23.95
N ALA A 211 -17.17 1.68 -24.78
CA ALA A 211 -17.54 0.29 -24.96
C ALA A 211 -16.39 -0.49 -25.61
#